data_806fb1705d97f88ee13889105f15ad83
#
_entry.id   806fb1705d97f88ee13889105f15ad83
#
_cell.length_a   1.000
_cell.length_b   1.000
_cell.length_c   1.000
_cell.angle_alpha   90.00
_cell.angle_beta   90.00
_cell.angle_gamma   90.00
#
_symmetry.space_group_name_H-M   'P 1'
#
loop_
_entity.id
_entity.type
_entity.pdbx_description
1 polymer ?
#
loop_
_entity_poly.entity_id
_entity_poly.type
_entity_poly.pdbx_seq_one_letter_code
_entity_poly.pdbx_strand_id
1 'polypeptide(L)'
;MIHESAKQKSKSYFDSHRKSRLAHGGYWRHDYRYQLEEIGRIMPERLIDIGCGPGAFLCLVEETYPGIQLNALDISPEMVRETRERLSDTAVATVGDSEHMPLEGEQYQVVTCNMSIHHYPHPQDALNEMYRILKPGGALLLNDMDCAAPIRAVANWVFPRLPGGDVRMYNREEIERMVRKAGFQSVRYRKISPFSFQCVAKK
;
A
#
# COMPACT_ATOMS: atom_id res chain seq x y z
N MET A 1 12.09 6.95 -18.91
CA MET A 1 12.47 8.29 -18.40
C MET A 1 11.38 8.95 -17.54
N ILE A 2 10.10 9.04 -17.95
CA ILE A 2 9.03 9.67 -17.16
C ILE A 2 8.75 8.91 -15.84
N HIS A 3 8.81 7.59 -15.86
CA HIS A 3 8.49 6.74 -14.70
C HIS A 3 9.58 6.77 -13.61
N GLU A 4 10.86 6.78 -14.01
CA GLU A 4 11.97 6.92 -13.06
C GLU A 4 11.93 8.28 -12.36
N SER A 5 11.59 9.33 -13.11
CA SER A 5 11.32 10.67 -12.57
C SER A 5 10.17 10.66 -11.52
N ALA A 6 9.12 9.87 -11.67
CA ALA A 6 8.01 9.80 -10.71
C ALA A 6 8.45 9.14 -9.39
N LYS A 7 9.16 8.01 -9.44
CA LYS A 7 9.74 7.37 -8.24
C LYS A 7 10.67 8.29 -7.48
N GLN A 8 11.55 8.99 -8.20
CA GLN A 8 12.48 9.93 -7.57
C GLN A 8 11.76 11.13 -6.93
N LYS A 9 10.72 11.66 -7.59
CA LYS A 9 9.87 12.72 -7.03
C LYS A 9 9.17 12.23 -5.77
N SER A 10 8.55 11.06 -5.82
CA SER A 10 7.86 10.45 -4.68
C SER A 10 8.82 10.31 -3.50
N LYS A 11 9.97 9.64 -3.71
CA LYS A 11 11.00 9.48 -2.69
C LYS A 11 11.44 10.82 -2.09
N SER A 12 11.81 11.80 -2.90
CA SER A 12 12.27 13.11 -2.44
C SER A 12 11.18 13.89 -1.68
N TYR A 13 9.93 13.78 -2.13
CA TYR A 13 8.79 14.39 -1.45
C TYR A 13 8.58 13.79 -0.07
N PHE A 14 8.60 12.45 0.05
CA PHE A 14 8.43 11.76 1.32
C PHE A 14 9.59 12.02 2.28
N ASP A 15 10.82 12.04 1.80
CA ASP A 15 12.01 12.37 2.60
C ASP A 15 11.95 13.81 3.16
N SER A 16 11.35 14.77 2.44
CA SER A 16 11.35 16.18 2.82
C SER A 16 10.11 16.64 3.62
N HIS A 17 8.97 15.93 3.55
CA HIS A 17 7.69 16.37 4.15
C HIS A 17 7.27 15.58 5.40
N ARG A 18 8.23 15.11 6.17
CA ARG A 18 8.06 14.32 7.40
C ARG A 18 6.99 14.87 8.36
N LYS A 19 7.10 16.14 8.76
CA LYS A 19 6.25 16.73 9.82
C LYS A 19 4.77 16.87 9.41
N SER A 20 4.47 17.10 8.14
CA SER A 20 3.09 17.30 7.70
C SER A 20 2.32 15.97 7.64
N ARG A 21 2.98 14.84 7.41
CA ARG A 21 2.33 13.52 7.28
C ARG A 21 1.95 12.87 8.60
N LEU A 22 2.64 13.19 9.68
CA LEU A 22 2.23 12.81 11.03
C LEU A 22 0.83 13.34 11.38
N ALA A 23 0.52 14.57 10.91
CA ALA A 23 -0.78 15.18 11.07
C ALA A 23 -1.86 14.54 10.14
N HIS A 24 -1.47 14.02 8.98
CA HIS A 24 -2.41 13.46 7.99
C HIS A 24 -2.77 11.99 8.23
N GLY A 25 -2.02 11.25 9.05
CA GLY A 25 -2.37 9.87 9.45
C GLY A 25 -3.76 9.77 10.11
N GLY A 26 -4.27 10.86 10.68
CA GLY A 26 -5.64 10.94 11.21
C GLY A 26 -6.74 10.94 10.15
N TYR A 27 -6.46 11.41 8.93
CA TYR A 27 -7.47 11.54 7.86
C TYR A 27 -7.88 10.17 7.28
N TRP A 28 -6.94 9.23 7.17
CA TRP A 28 -7.18 7.89 6.60
C TRP A 28 -7.52 6.82 7.64
N ARG A 29 -7.51 7.14 8.94
CA ARG A 29 -7.83 6.18 10.01
C ARG A 29 -9.22 5.53 9.85
N HIS A 30 -10.17 6.24 9.26
CA HIS A 30 -11.50 5.69 9.00
C HIS A 30 -11.45 4.55 7.96
N ASP A 31 -10.60 4.68 6.95
CA ASP A 31 -10.45 3.69 5.87
C ASP A 31 -9.68 2.46 6.34
N TYR A 32 -8.76 2.61 7.30
CA TYR A 32 -8.01 1.49 7.90
C TYR A 32 -8.88 0.50 8.65
N ARG A 33 -10.05 0.92 9.16
CA ARG A 33 -11.00 0.02 9.82
C ARG A 33 -11.33 -1.21 8.98
N TYR A 34 -11.54 -1.04 7.69
CA TYR A 34 -11.90 -2.15 6.80
C TYR A 34 -10.73 -3.12 6.55
N GLN A 35 -9.51 -2.62 6.59
CA GLN A 35 -8.31 -3.46 6.55
C GLN A 35 -8.18 -4.26 7.85
N LEU A 36 -8.35 -3.61 9.00
CA LEU A 36 -8.31 -4.27 10.30
C LEU A 36 -9.37 -5.36 10.42
N GLU A 37 -10.59 -5.12 9.95
CA GLU A 37 -11.66 -6.15 9.93
C GLU A 37 -11.25 -7.39 9.10
N GLU A 38 -10.62 -7.22 7.94
CA GLU A 38 -10.15 -8.34 7.12
C GLU A 38 -8.95 -9.05 7.78
N ILE A 39 -8.02 -8.32 8.39
CA ILE A 39 -6.92 -8.90 9.16
C ILE A 39 -7.46 -9.73 10.34
N GLY A 40 -8.45 -9.22 11.07
CA GLY A 40 -9.09 -9.94 12.18
C GLY A 40 -9.83 -11.21 11.75
N ARG A 41 -10.33 -11.28 10.52
CA ARG A 41 -10.94 -12.51 9.95
C ARG A 41 -9.90 -13.53 9.55
N ILE A 42 -8.71 -13.08 9.13
CA ILE A 42 -7.64 -13.95 8.65
C ILE A 42 -6.73 -14.38 9.81
N MET A 43 -6.45 -13.46 10.76
CA MET A 43 -5.51 -13.63 11.87
C MET A 43 -4.17 -14.21 11.38
N PRO A 44 -3.45 -13.48 10.51
CA PRO A 44 -2.21 -14.00 9.95
C PRO A 44 -1.10 -14.06 11.01
N GLU A 45 -0.21 -15.05 10.91
CA GLU A 45 1.02 -15.07 11.69
C GLU A 45 1.98 -13.95 11.24
N ARG A 46 1.99 -13.68 9.91
CA ARG A 46 2.93 -12.75 9.28
C ARG A 46 2.27 -11.86 8.24
N LEU A 47 2.43 -10.55 8.41
CA LEU A 47 1.88 -9.51 7.55
C LEU A 47 2.98 -8.56 7.08
N ILE A 48 2.89 -8.06 5.85
CA ILE A 48 3.71 -6.97 5.33
C ILE A 48 2.86 -5.85 4.75
N ASP A 49 3.25 -4.60 5.01
CA ASP A 49 2.67 -3.39 4.39
C ASP A 49 3.62 -2.82 3.34
N ILE A 50 3.14 -2.71 2.10
CA ILE A 50 3.92 -2.23 0.94
C ILE A 50 3.60 -0.75 0.68
N GLY A 51 4.63 0.09 0.71
CA GLY A 51 4.50 1.54 0.76
C GLY A 51 4.00 1.98 2.13
N CYS A 52 4.64 1.49 3.19
CA CYS A 52 4.18 1.63 4.58
C CYS A 52 4.19 3.08 5.09
N GLY A 53 4.87 4.00 4.37
CA GLY A 53 5.08 5.36 4.86
C GLY A 53 5.70 5.37 6.26
N PRO A 54 5.23 6.23 7.18
CA PRO A 54 5.76 6.32 8.54
C PRO A 54 5.20 5.25 9.49
N GLY A 55 4.61 4.17 8.99
CA GLY A 55 4.14 3.04 9.78
C GLY A 55 2.80 3.23 10.52
N ALA A 56 2.04 4.28 10.21
CA ALA A 56 0.81 4.61 10.96
C ALA A 56 -0.25 3.49 10.93
N PHE A 57 -0.39 2.79 9.81
CA PHE A 57 -1.29 1.64 9.71
C PHE A 57 -0.79 0.45 10.53
N LEU A 58 0.50 0.14 10.45
CA LEU A 58 1.09 -0.98 11.19
C LEU A 58 1.03 -0.79 12.70
N CYS A 59 1.16 0.45 13.21
CA CYS A 59 0.91 0.74 14.63
C CYS A 59 -0.51 0.35 15.06
N LEU A 60 -1.53 0.63 14.23
CA LEU A 60 -2.90 0.22 14.51
C LEU A 60 -3.07 -1.31 14.47
N VAL A 61 -2.37 -1.99 13.57
CA VAL A 61 -2.39 -3.47 13.52
C VAL A 61 -1.75 -4.04 14.79
N GLU A 62 -0.61 -3.50 15.22
CA GLU A 62 0.10 -3.93 16.42
C GLU A 62 -0.74 -3.74 17.69
N GLU A 63 -1.40 -2.56 17.81
CA GLU A 63 -2.31 -2.26 18.92
C GLU A 63 -3.54 -3.18 18.94
N THR A 64 -4.11 -3.49 17.76
CA THR A 64 -5.37 -4.23 17.66
C THR A 64 -5.17 -5.75 17.72
N TYR A 65 -4.08 -6.24 17.15
CA TYR A 65 -3.76 -7.67 17.00
C TYR A 65 -2.32 -7.95 17.44
N PRO A 66 -2.01 -7.85 18.73
CA PRO A 66 -0.68 -8.14 19.26
C PRO A 66 -0.31 -9.59 18.96
N GLY A 67 0.92 -9.81 18.52
CA GLY A 67 1.46 -11.12 18.17
C GLY A 67 1.54 -11.41 16.66
N ILE A 68 0.94 -10.59 15.79
CA ILE A 68 1.20 -10.65 14.36
C ILE A 68 2.65 -10.18 14.10
N GLN A 69 3.44 -10.98 13.40
CA GLN A 69 4.77 -10.55 12.95
C GLN A 69 4.65 -9.52 11.83
N LEU A 70 4.98 -8.27 12.14
CA LEU A 70 4.83 -7.14 11.21
C LEU A 70 6.10 -6.94 10.39
N ASN A 71 5.89 -6.74 9.10
CA ASN A 71 6.92 -6.33 8.17
C ASN A 71 6.46 -5.09 7.38
N ALA A 72 7.39 -4.31 6.90
CA ALA A 72 7.17 -3.08 6.17
C ALA A 72 8.16 -2.92 5.02
N LEU A 73 7.72 -2.33 3.92
CA LEU A 73 8.58 -1.94 2.81
C LEU A 73 8.19 -0.54 2.33
N ASP A 74 9.19 0.31 2.15
CA ASP A 74 9.02 1.63 1.54
C ASP A 74 10.26 2.02 0.74
N ILE A 75 10.08 2.80 -0.31
CA ILE A 75 11.19 3.29 -1.16
C ILE A 75 11.99 4.41 -0.46
N SER A 76 11.40 5.09 0.52
CA SER A 76 12.01 6.17 1.28
C SER A 76 12.74 5.62 2.52
N PRO A 77 14.07 5.78 2.63
CA PRO A 77 14.81 5.41 3.84
C PRO A 77 14.31 6.15 5.08
N GLU A 78 13.80 7.38 4.93
CA GLU A 78 13.27 8.19 6.01
C GLU A 78 11.95 7.59 6.56
N MET A 79 11.05 7.15 5.66
CA MET A 79 9.81 6.48 6.05
C MET A 79 10.09 5.15 6.78
N VAL A 80 11.04 4.38 6.28
CA VAL A 80 11.49 3.13 6.93
C VAL A 80 12.07 3.40 8.31
N ARG A 81 12.86 4.46 8.46
CA ARG A 81 13.42 4.86 9.76
C ARG A 81 12.32 5.22 10.76
N GLU A 82 11.34 6.03 10.34
CA GLU A 82 10.19 6.40 11.19
C GLU A 82 9.35 5.18 11.57
N THR A 83 9.13 4.25 10.65
CA THR A 83 8.42 3.01 10.92
C THR A 83 9.13 2.18 12.00
N ARG A 84 10.45 2.06 11.92
CA ARG A 84 11.27 1.36 12.95
C ARG A 84 11.22 2.02 14.32
N GLU A 85 11.15 3.36 14.36
CA GLU A 85 11.07 4.11 15.61
C GLU A 85 9.71 3.98 16.32
N ARG A 86 8.67 3.56 15.59
CA ARG A 86 7.29 3.49 16.10
C ARG A 86 6.80 2.10 16.45
N LEU A 87 7.26 1.11 15.72
CA LEU A 87 6.88 -0.29 15.95
C LEU A 87 7.78 -0.94 16.98
N SER A 88 7.33 -2.05 17.53
CA SER A 88 8.13 -2.89 18.43
C SER A 88 9.40 -3.41 17.75
N ASP A 89 10.40 -3.79 18.54
CA ASP A 89 11.69 -4.31 18.06
C ASP A 89 11.54 -5.61 17.23
N THR A 90 10.39 -6.27 17.28
CA THR A 90 10.10 -7.48 16.50
C THR A 90 9.65 -7.18 15.08
N ALA A 91 9.27 -5.94 14.78
CA ALA A 91 8.87 -5.53 13.44
C ALA A 91 10.09 -5.29 12.55
N VAL A 92 10.00 -5.69 11.29
CA VAL A 92 11.08 -5.55 10.31
C VAL A 92 10.67 -4.58 9.21
N ALA A 93 11.33 -3.42 9.12
CA ALA A 93 11.10 -2.46 8.05
C ALA A 93 12.30 -2.41 7.10
N THR A 94 12.04 -2.52 5.80
CA THR A 94 13.03 -2.65 4.73
C THR A 94 12.91 -1.50 3.73
N VAL A 95 14.02 -0.92 3.32
CA VAL A 95 14.05 0.01 2.18
C VAL A 95 14.02 -0.81 0.90
N GLY A 96 13.03 -0.55 0.03
CA GLY A 96 12.91 -1.31 -1.22
C GLY A 96 11.89 -0.71 -2.18
N ASP A 97 12.04 -1.08 -3.45
CA ASP A 97 11.11 -0.72 -4.52
C ASP A 97 9.99 -1.77 -4.57
N SER A 98 8.73 -1.32 -4.50
CA SER A 98 7.55 -2.19 -4.61
C SER A 98 7.45 -2.95 -5.94
N GLU A 99 8.08 -2.44 -7.00
CA GLU A 99 8.09 -3.07 -8.33
C GLU A 99 9.21 -4.12 -8.48
N HIS A 100 10.18 -4.15 -7.53
CA HIS A 100 11.31 -5.10 -7.47
C HIS A 100 11.70 -5.33 -6.01
N MET A 101 10.89 -6.10 -5.28
CA MET A 101 11.06 -6.26 -3.84
C MET A 101 12.28 -7.14 -3.49
N PRO A 102 13.17 -6.69 -2.59
CA PRO A 102 14.30 -7.49 -2.11
C PRO A 102 13.83 -8.50 -1.03
N LEU A 103 12.79 -9.27 -1.35
CA LEU A 103 12.11 -10.21 -0.46
C LEU A 103 11.98 -11.58 -1.14
N GLU A 104 12.06 -12.63 -0.36
CA GLU A 104 11.82 -13.99 -0.85
C GLU A 104 10.33 -14.21 -1.14
N GLY A 105 10.03 -15.18 -2.00
CA GLY A 105 8.66 -15.57 -2.32
C GLY A 105 7.98 -16.32 -1.18
N GLU A 106 6.66 -16.28 -1.15
CA GLU A 106 5.81 -17.11 -0.27
C GLU A 106 6.09 -16.98 1.24
N GLN A 107 6.35 -15.76 1.69
CA GLN A 107 6.67 -15.48 3.09
C GLN A 107 5.48 -15.01 3.93
N TYR A 108 4.46 -14.38 3.33
CA TYR A 108 3.42 -13.65 4.04
C TYR A 108 2.03 -14.27 3.82
N GLN A 109 1.21 -14.33 4.88
CA GLN A 109 -0.20 -14.68 4.75
C GLN A 109 -1.05 -13.48 4.33
N VAL A 110 -0.63 -12.26 4.70
CA VAL A 110 -1.30 -11.03 4.29
C VAL A 110 -0.27 -10.03 3.77
N VAL A 111 -0.57 -9.44 2.62
CA VAL A 111 0.09 -8.26 2.08
C VAL A 111 -0.93 -7.12 2.09
N THR A 112 -0.57 -6.00 2.69
CA THR A 112 -1.35 -4.76 2.62
C THR A 112 -0.67 -3.74 1.72
N CYS A 113 -1.46 -2.87 1.08
CA CYS A 113 -0.97 -1.71 0.35
C CYS A 113 -2.00 -0.60 0.54
N ASN A 114 -1.62 0.43 1.29
CA ASN A 114 -2.52 1.48 1.73
C ASN A 114 -2.10 2.83 1.18
N MET A 115 -2.97 3.46 0.36
CA MET A 115 -2.73 4.80 -0.18
C MET A 115 -1.35 4.93 -0.83
N SER A 116 -0.97 3.95 -1.64
CA SER A 116 0.38 3.85 -2.18
C SER A 116 0.44 3.47 -3.67
N ILE A 117 -0.48 2.62 -4.17
CA ILE A 117 -0.41 2.14 -5.56
C ILE A 117 -0.52 3.27 -6.60
N HIS A 118 -1.18 4.38 -6.25
CA HIS A 118 -1.30 5.56 -7.11
C HIS A 118 0.04 6.30 -7.34
N HIS A 119 1.09 5.98 -6.57
CA HIS A 119 2.46 6.47 -6.77
C HIS A 119 3.29 5.56 -7.67
N TYR A 120 2.83 4.36 -8.00
CA TYR A 120 3.66 3.38 -8.72
C TYR A 120 3.61 3.60 -10.23
N PRO A 121 4.77 3.85 -10.89
CA PRO A 121 4.83 3.95 -12.35
C PRO A 121 4.41 2.67 -13.07
N HIS A 122 4.77 1.50 -12.53
CA HIS A 122 4.44 0.19 -13.05
C HIS A 122 3.62 -0.63 -12.03
N PRO A 123 2.35 -0.28 -11.75
CA PRO A 123 1.56 -0.91 -10.69
C PRO A 123 1.32 -2.40 -10.93
N GLN A 124 1.39 -2.86 -12.19
CA GLN A 124 1.30 -4.27 -12.51
C GLN A 124 2.50 -5.05 -11.97
N ASP A 125 3.71 -4.48 -12.03
CA ASP A 125 4.91 -5.14 -11.53
C ASP A 125 4.88 -5.22 -10.00
N ALA A 126 4.41 -4.16 -9.33
CA ALA A 126 4.19 -4.17 -7.89
C ALA A 126 3.15 -5.23 -7.46
N LEU A 127 2.05 -5.36 -8.20
CA LEU A 127 1.03 -6.40 -7.92
C LEU A 127 1.57 -7.82 -8.19
N ASN A 128 2.41 -8.00 -9.21
CA ASN A 128 3.09 -9.28 -9.47
C ASN A 128 4.03 -9.65 -8.31
N GLU A 129 4.77 -8.69 -7.78
CA GLU A 129 5.64 -8.87 -6.62
C GLU A 129 4.84 -9.15 -5.34
N MET A 130 3.73 -8.43 -5.10
CA MET A 130 2.83 -8.71 -3.98
C MET A 130 2.27 -10.14 -4.06
N TYR A 131 1.91 -10.60 -5.27
CA TYR A 131 1.50 -11.99 -5.49
C TYR A 131 2.62 -12.97 -5.20
N ARG A 132 3.85 -12.68 -5.67
CA ARG A 132 5.02 -13.56 -5.50
C ARG A 132 5.35 -13.80 -4.02
N ILE A 133 5.33 -12.74 -3.20
CA ILE A 133 5.70 -12.83 -1.77
C ILE A 133 4.61 -13.41 -0.88
N LEU A 134 3.36 -13.49 -1.34
CA LEU A 134 2.26 -14.14 -0.63
C LEU A 134 2.41 -15.67 -0.66
N LYS A 135 2.12 -16.32 0.46
CA LYS A 135 1.92 -17.76 0.54
C LYS A 135 0.70 -18.21 -0.26
N PRO A 136 0.65 -19.47 -0.74
CA PRO A 136 -0.58 -20.03 -1.28
C PRO A 136 -1.74 -19.85 -0.30
N GLY A 137 -2.91 -19.39 -0.79
CA GLY A 137 -4.07 -19.04 0.03
C GLY A 137 -3.98 -17.72 0.79
N GLY A 138 -2.86 -17.01 0.68
CA GLY A 138 -2.68 -15.69 1.27
C GLY A 138 -3.57 -14.61 0.65
N ALA A 139 -3.65 -13.45 1.28
CA ALA A 139 -4.53 -12.36 0.89
C ALA A 139 -3.79 -11.06 0.62
N LEU A 140 -4.16 -10.40 -0.49
CA LEU A 140 -3.89 -8.99 -0.75
C LEU A 140 -5.05 -8.15 -0.20
N LEU A 141 -4.71 -7.14 0.59
CA LEU A 141 -5.64 -6.10 1.07
C LEU A 141 -5.15 -4.74 0.53
N LEU A 142 -5.78 -4.25 -0.51
CA LEU A 142 -5.41 -3.02 -1.20
C LEU A 142 -6.45 -1.94 -0.92
N ASN A 143 -6.03 -0.82 -0.33
CA ASN A 143 -6.84 0.39 -0.18
C ASN A 143 -6.19 1.54 -0.93
N ASP A 144 -6.96 2.26 -1.75
CA ASP A 144 -6.42 3.44 -2.43
C ASP A 144 -7.54 4.42 -2.81
N MET A 145 -7.13 5.52 -3.44
CA MET A 145 -8.03 6.57 -3.89
C MET A 145 -8.87 6.14 -5.09
N ASP A 146 -10.13 6.51 -5.08
CA ASP A 146 -11.03 6.49 -6.24
C ASP A 146 -12.10 7.58 -6.09
N CYS A 147 -12.47 8.19 -7.19
CA CYS A 147 -13.55 9.18 -7.25
C CYS A 147 -14.34 9.06 -8.54
N ALA A 148 -15.41 9.85 -8.66
CA ALA A 148 -16.25 9.89 -9.86
C ALA A 148 -15.42 10.18 -11.12
N ALA A 149 -15.80 9.57 -12.25
CA ALA A 149 -15.03 9.59 -13.49
C ALA A 149 -14.58 11.00 -13.96
N PRO A 150 -15.42 12.05 -13.94
CA PRO A 150 -14.97 13.38 -14.37
C PRO A 150 -13.87 13.95 -13.42
N ILE A 151 -13.99 13.75 -12.11
CA ILE A 151 -13.00 14.20 -11.13
C ILE A 151 -11.70 13.43 -11.31
N ARG A 152 -11.79 12.10 -11.50
CA ARG A 152 -10.62 11.24 -11.73
C ARG A 152 -9.88 11.62 -13.02
N ALA A 153 -10.59 11.97 -14.09
CA ALA A 153 -9.95 12.42 -15.32
C ALA A 153 -9.12 13.69 -15.11
N VAL A 154 -9.66 14.67 -14.39
CA VAL A 154 -8.96 15.90 -14.04
C VAL A 154 -7.76 15.59 -13.11
N ALA A 155 -7.96 14.78 -12.08
CA ALA A 155 -6.90 14.37 -11.16
C ALA A 155 -5.76 13.68 -11.90
N ASN A 156 -6.04 12.73 -12.78
CA ASN A 156 -5.03 12.01 -13.57
C ASN A 156 -4.27 12.92 -14.56
N TRP A 157 -4.87 14.02 -14.98
CA TRP A 157 -4.17 15.03 -15.77
C TRP A 157 -3.25 15.91 -14.91
N VAL A 158 -3.65 16.22 -13.65
CA VAL A 158 -2.89 17.09 -12.72
C VAL A 158 -1.77 16.32 -12.01
N PHE A 159 -2.03 15.12 -11.52
CA PHE A 159 -1.15 14.32 -10.66
C PHE A 159 0.30 14.23 -11.13
N PRO A 160 0.62 13.86 -12.38
CA PRO A 160 2.01 13.76 -12.82
C PRO A 160 2.78 15.09 -12.78
N ARG A 161 2.06 16.21 -12.62
CA ARG A 161 2.64 17.57 -12.56
C ARG A 161 2.89 18.04 -11.14
N LEU A 162 2.30 17.36 -10.14
CA LEU A 162 2.48 17.69 -8.74
C LEU A 162 3.83 17.17 -8.22
N PRO A 163 4.39 17.82 -7.18
CA PRO A 163 5.66 17.38 -6.60
C PRO A 163 5.58 16.08 -5.81
N GLY A 164 4.36 15.63 -5.44
CA GLY A 164 4.12 14.44 -4.61
C GLY A 164 4.48 13.11 -5.28
N GLY A 165 4.74 13.11 -6.59
CA GLY A 165 5.05 11.88 -7.33
C GLY A 165 3.83 10.99 -7.58
N ASP A 166 2.62 11.52 -7.40
CA ASP A 166 1.38 10.82 -7.77
C ASP A 166 1.38 10.55 -9.28
N VAL A 167 1.11 9.33 -9.66
CA VAL A 167 1.09 8.92 -11.06
C VAL A 167 -0.34 8.91 -11.59
N ARG A 168 -1.24 8.15 -10.91
CA ARG A 168 -2.58 7.94 -11.42
C ARG A 168 -3.53 7.36 -10.38
N MET A 169 -4.79 7.80 -10.38
CA MET A 169 -5.93 7.08 -9.77
C MET A 169 -6.48 6.04 -10.73
N TYR A 170 -6.81 4.86 -10.21
CA TYR A 170 -7.38 3.76 -10.95
C TYR A 170 -8.86 3.57 -10.61
N ASN A 171 -9.69 3.21 -11.61
CA ASN A 171 -11.07 2.83 -11.37
C ASN A 171 -11.17 1.34 -10.98
N ARG A 172 -12.39 0.92 -10.61
CA ARG A 172 -12.69 -0.45 -10.22
C ARG A 172 -12.22 -1.48 -11.28
N GLU A 173 -12.59 -1.27 -12.53
CA GLU A 173 -12.31 -2.21 -13.62
C GLU A 173 -10.81 -2.34 -13.89
N GLU A 174 -10.08 -1.23 -13.78
CA GLU A 174 -8.62 -1.21 -13.91
C GLU A 174 -7.94 -1.98 -12.76
N ILE A 175 -8.35 -1.74 -11.51
CA ILE A 175 -7.82 -2.46 -10.35
C ILE A 175 -8.13 -3.94 -10.44
N GLU A 176 -9.40 -4.33 -10.66
CA GLU A 176 -9.78 -5.74 -10.74
C GLU A 176 -9.04 -6.47 -11.86
N ARG A 177 -8.84 -5.82 -13.01
CA ARG A 177 -8.10 -6.38 -14.14
C ARG A 177 -6.62 -6.58 -13.81
N MET A 178 -5.95 -5.58 -13.21
CA MET A 178 -4.54 -5.67 -12.83
C MET A 178 -4.31 -6.73 -11.76
N VAL A 179 -5.16 -6.79 -10.75
CA VAL A 179 -5.10 -7.78 -9.68
C VAL A 179 -5.27 -9.20 -10.25
N ARG A 180 -6.28 -9.42 -11.13
CA ARG A 180 -6.45 -10.73 -11.79
C ARG A 180 -5.28 -11.08 -12.71
N LYS A 181 -4.72 -10.10 -13.44
CA LYS A 181 -3.55 -10.32 -14.30
C LYS A 181 -2.30 -10.73 -13.52
N ALA A 182 -2.16 -10.29 -12.27
CA ALA A 182 -1.09 -10.74 -11.38
C ALA A 182 -1.27 -12.19 -10.88
N GLY A 183 -2.42 -12.82 -11.11
CA GLY A 183 -2.74 -14.19 -10.73
C GLY A 183 -3.72 -14.33 -9.57
N PHE A 184 -4.13 -13.24 -8.95
CA PHE A 184 -5.08 -13.28 -7.84
C PHE A 184 -6.47 -13.76 -8.28
N GLN A 185 -7.11 -14.52 -7.37
CA GLN A 185 -8.47 -15.03 -7.50
C GLN A 185 -9.39 -14.37 -6.47
N SER A 186 -10.70 -14.64 -6.55
CA SER A 186 -11.69 -14.17 -5.56
C SER A 186 -11.60 -12.65 -5.29
N VAL A 187 -11.41 -11.86 -6.35
CA VAL A 187 -11.24 -10.39 -6.26
C VAL A 187 -12.56 -9.74 -5.85
N ARG A 188 -12.57 -9.08 -4.70
CA ARG A 188 -13.70 -8.31 -4.18
C ARG A 188 -13.31 -6.84 -4.09
N TYR A 189 -14.00 -5.99 -4.83
CA TYR A 189 -13.86 -4.54 -4.76
C TYR A 189 -15.03 -3.93 -4.00
N ARG A 190 -14.76 -3.01 -3.08
CA ARG A 190 -15.77 -2.25 -2.34
C ARG A 190 -15.35 -0.79 -2.26
N LYS A 191 -16.25 0.11 -2.63
CA LYS A 191 -16.10 1.53 -2.31
C LYS A 191 -16.33 1.72 -0.81
N ILE A 192 -15.41 2.35 -0.10
CA ILE A 192 -15.47 2.56 1.35
C ILE A 192 -15.77 4.01 1.73
N SER A 193 -15.49 4.93 0.81
CA SER A 193 -15.91 6.33 0.89
C SER A 193 -16.13 6.91 -0.52
N PRO A 194 -16.63 8.15 -0.68
CA PRO A 194 -16.69 8.79 -2.00
C PRO A 194 -15.33 8.90 -2.70
N PHE A 195 -14.21 8.81 -1.95
CA PHE A 195 -12.87 9.06 -2.44
C PHE A 195 -11.90 7.89 -2.26
N SER A 196 -12.36 6.75 -1.76
CA SER A 196 -11.50 5.60 -1.52
C SER A 196 -12.20 4.26 -1.73
N PHE A 197 -11.41 3.22 -1.99
CA PHE A 197 -11.86 1.85 -2.15
C PHE A 197 -11.02 0.87 -1.35
N GLN A 198 -11.57 -0.32 -1.14
CA GLN A 198 -10.87 -1.51 -0.72
C GLN A 198 -11.01 -2.59 -1.80
N CYS A 199 -9.91 -3.22 -2.14
CA CYS A 199 -9.88 -4.44 -2.95
C CYS A 199 -9.22 -5.56 -2.14
N VAL A 200 -9.93 -6.67 -1.98
CA VAL A 200 -9.44 -7.88 -1.31
C VAL A 200 -9.36 -8.99 -2.32
N ALA A 201 -8.21 -9.67 -2.39
CA ALA A 201 -7.99 -10.75 -3.34
C ALA A 201 -7.18 -11.89 -2.70
N LYS A 202 -7.31 -13.11 -3.22
CA LYS A 202 -6.64 -14.33 -2.73
C LYS A 202 -5.65 -14.87 -3.77
N LYS A 203 -4.50 -15.34 -3.27
CA LYS A 203 -3.55 -16.13 -4.07
C LYS A 203 -3.99 -17.58 -4.16
#